data_b4756b7707e564763e22d00cf5436f4c
#
_entry.id   b4756b7707e564763e22d00cf5436f4c
#
_cell.length_a   1.000
_cell.length_b   1.000
_cell.length_c   1.000
_cell.angle_alpha   90.00
_cell.angle_beta   90.00
_cell.angle_gamma   90.00
#
_symmetry.space_group_name_H-M   'P 1'
#
loop_
_entity.id
_entity.type
_entity.pdbx_description
1 polymer ?
#
loop_
_entity_poly.entity_id
_entity_poly.type
_entity_poly.pdbx_seq_one_letter_code
_entity_poly.pdbx_strand_id
1 'polypeptide(L)'
;MAAVAREVGLVPATLVQRFGSKHGLLLALADQAEKDMTEMAERVRRSHESALEALTALTVESVAAMATPESFANHLAFLCMDLGDPPLYERALAIHRTQKRMIEDLLTEAISGGELRAGGDAVALARTVQAVVAGAGLTWALEREGRLERRIRQELDAVLSPHIPSWPSHNPEES
;
A
#
# COMPACT_ATOMS: atom_id res chain seq x y z
N MET A 1 25.18 10.29 -0.40
CA MET A 1 25.95 9.49 0.59
C MET A 1 26.30 10.32 1.84
N ALA A 2 26.98 11.49 1.75
CA ALA A 2 27.37 12.28 2.94
C ALA A 2 26.19 12.75 3.80
N ALA A 3 25.09 13.24 3.19
CA ALA A 3 23.89 13.67 3.91
C ALA A 3 23.19 12.48 4.59
N VAL A 4 23.05 11.35 3.88
CA VAL A 4 22.47 10.12 4.45
C VAL A 4 23.31 9.58 5.60
N ALA A 5 24.64 9.54 5.44
CA ALA A 5 25.54 9.09 6.49
C ALA A 5 25.40 9.93 7.78
N ARG A 6 25.27 11.23 7.63
CA ARG A 6 25.05 12.15 8.77
C ARG A 6 23.74 11.87 9.49
N GLU A 7 22.66 11.63 8.73
CA GLU A 7 21.32 11.35 9.28
C GLU A 7 21.30 10.08 10.12
N VAL A 8 22.00 9.03 9.66
CA VAL A 8 22.06 7.74 10.36
C VAL A 8 23.27 7.58 11.29
N GLY A 9 24.00 8.66 11.57
CA GLY A 9 25.16 8.64 12.49
C GLY A 9 26.35 7.82 12.00
N LEU A 10 26.51 7.63 10.69
CA LEU A 10 27.59 6.87 10.06
C LEU A 10 28.56 7.80 9.33
N VAL A 11 29.79 7.32 9.12
CA VAL A 11 30.73 8.00 8.21
C VAL A 11 30.42 7.63 6.75
N PRO A 12 30.58 8.56 5.79
CA PRO A 12 30.30 8.31 4.38
C PRO A 12 31.05 7.09 3.81
N ALA A 13 32.27 6.85 4.25
CA ALA A 13 33.09 5.71 3.83
C ALA A 13 32.44 4.36 4.15
N THR A 14 31.74 4.23 5.28
CA THR A 14 31.02 3.01 5.67
C THR A 14 29.87 2.71 4.70
N LEU A 15 29.11 3.73 4.29
CA LEU A 15 28.05 3.54 3.30
C LEU A 15 28.60 3.19 1.92
N VAL A 16 29.72 3.80 1.51
CA VAL A 16 30.38 3.46 0.23
C VAL A 16 30.93 2.03 0.28
N GLN A 17 31.55 1.63 1.38
CA GLN A 17 32.06 0.27 1.55
C GLN A 17 30.94 -0.78 1.48
N ARG A 18 29.77 -0.49 2.07
CA ARG A 18 28.63 -1.42 2.14
C ARG A 18 27.81 -1.48 0.85
N PHE A 19 27.58 -0.35 0.20
CA PHE A 19 26.65 -0.24 -0.94
C PHE A 19 27.34 0.14 -2.26
N GLY A 20 28.64 0.43 -2.24
CA GLY A 20 29.43 0.83 -3.41
C GLY A 20 29.15 2.25 -3.88
N SER A 21 27.88 2.58 -4.13
CA SER A 21 27.44 3.86 -4.67
C SER A 21 26.08 4.29 -4.11
N LYS A 22 25.66 5.52 -4.43
CA LYS A 22 24.30 5.99 -4.14
C LYS A 22 23.25 5.10 -4.83
N HIS A 23 23.51 4.71 -6.07
CA HIS A 23 22.65 3.81 -6.82
C HIS A 23 22.55 2.43 -6.14
N GLY A 24 23.68 1.83 -5.73
CA GLY A 24 23.68 0.57 -4.97
C GLY A 24 22.91 0.66 -3.66
N LEU A 25 22.95 1.82 -2.95
CA LEU A 25 22.14 2.05 -1.78
C LEU A 25 20.64 2.09 -2.12
N LEU A 26 20.24 2.76 -3.21
CA LEU A 26 18.84 2.82 -3.64
C LEU A 26 18.31 1.43 -4.02
N LEU A 27 19.10 0.62 -4.72
CA LEU A 27 18.75 -0.76 -5.03
C LEU A 27 18.54 -1.60 -3.77
N ALA A 28 19.45 -1.50 -2.80
CA ALA A 28 19.33 -2.21 -1.53
C ALA A 28 18.10 -1.77 -0.71
N LEU A 29 17.75 -0.48 -0.75
CA LEU A 29 16.53 0.02 -0.13
C LEU A 29 15.27 -0.51 -0.79
N ALA A 30 15.24 -0.59 -2.12
CA ALA A 30 14.12 -1.16 -2.86
C ALA A 30 13.97 -2.67 -2.58
N ASP A 31 15.07 -3.43 -2.54
CA ASP A 31 15.06 -4.84 -2.17
C ASP A 31 14.57 -5.06 -0.72
N GLN A 32 14.88 -4.14 0.20
CA GLN A 32 14.39 -4.20 1.57
C GLN A 32 12.91 -3.84 1.66
N ALA A 33 12.45 -2.82 0.91
CA ALA A 33 11.05 -2.40 0.90
C ALA A 33 10.09 -3.52 0.46
N GLU A 34 10.49 -4.38 -0.50
CA GLU A 34 9.68 -5.53 -0.90
C GLU A 34 9.54 -6.56 0.23
N LYS A 35 10.61 -6.81 0.98
CA LYS A 35 10.59 -7.72 2.14
C LYS A 35 9.71 -7.15 3.27
N ASP A 36 9.94 -5.89 3.61
CA ASP A 36 9.18 -5.20 4.66
C ASP A 36 7.67 -5.21 4.36
N MET A 37 7.31 -5.03 3.08
CA MET A 37 5.92 -5.10 2.62
C MET A 37 5.33 -6.50 2.81
N THR A 38 6.07 -7.55 2.48
CA THR A 38 5.63 -8.93 2.67
C THR A 38 5.42 -9.24 4.15
N GLU A 39 6.38 -8.89 4.99
CA GLU A 39 6.28 -9.08 6.44
C GLU A 39 5.12 -8.28 7.06
N MET A 40 4.89 -7.05 6.58
CA MET A 40 3.76 -6.22 6.99
C MET A 40 2.44 -6.90 6.64
N ALA A 41 2.28 -7.41 5.42
CA ALA A 41 1.05 -8.07 4.98
C ALA A 41 0.74 -9.32 5.82
N GLU A 42 1.74 -10.17 6.07
CA GLU A 42 1.57 -11.33 6.93
C GLU A 42 1.20 -10.96 8.37
N ARG A 43 1.83 -9.92 8.92
CA ARG A 43 1.51 -9.43 10.26
C ARG A 43 0.08 -8.91 10.32
N VAL A 44 -0.31 -8.05 9.38
CA VAL A 44 -1.64 -7.47 9.31
C VAL A 44 -2.70 -8.57 9.17
N ARG A 45 -2.46 -9.55 8.27
CA ARG A 45 -3.42 -10.64 8.07
C ARG A 45 -3.63 -11.48 9.34
N ARG A 46 -2.57 -11.77 10.08
CA ARG A 46 -2.68 -12.51 11.36
C ARG A 46 -3.35 -11.72 12.49
N SER A 47 -3.37 -10.39 12.39
CA SER A 47 -3.92 -9.51 13.44
C SER A 47 -5.41 -9.19 13.29
N HIS A 48 -6.05 -9.63 12.20
CA HIS A 48 -7.44 -9.33 11.90
C HIS A 48 -8.20 -10.62 11.54
N GLU A 49 -9.39 -10.77 12.07
CA GLU A 49 -10.28 -11.89 11.72
C GLU A 49 -10.94 -11.66 10.36
N SER A 50 -11.36 -10.43 10.09
CA SER A 50 -11.96 -10.00 8.82
C SER A 50 -10.88 -9.72 7.77
N ALA A 51 -11.08 -10.27 6.57
CA ALA A 51 -10.20 -10.01 5.42
C ALA A 51 -10.32 -8.54 4.93
N LEU A 52 -11.51 -7.93 5.04
CA LEU A 52 -11.72 -6.51 4.70
C LEU A 52 -11.05 -5.58 5.72
N GLU A 53 -11.08 -5.91 7.01
CA GLU A 53 -10.34 -5.15 8.01
C GLU A 53 -8.83 -5.26 7.77
N ALA A 54 -8.32 -6.45 7.46
CA ALA A 54 -6.93 -6.66 7.09
C ALA A 54 -6.55 -5.86 5.84
N LEU A 55 -7.40 -5.84 4.81
CA LEU A 55 -7.18 -5.03 3.60
C LEU A 55 -7.09 -3.54 3.91
N THR A 56 -8.00 -3.05 4.74
CA THR A 56 -8.00 -1.64 5.16
C THR A 56 -6.74 -1.31 5.97
N ALA A 57 -6.34 -2.16 6.91
CA ALA A 57 -5.12 -1.98 7.68
C ALA A 57 -3.88 -2.00 6.79
N LEU A 58 -3.78 -2.97 5.87
CA LEU A 58 -2.67 -3.09 4.93
C LEU A 58 -2.51 -1.83 4.08
N THR A 59 -3.59 -1.32 3.50
CA THR A 59 -3.54 -0.12 2.65
C THR A 59 -3.19 1.14 3.44
N VAL A 60 -3.69 1.28 4.66
CA VAL A 60 -3.36 2.40 5.55
C VAL A 60 -1.90 2.33 6.01
N GLU A 61 -1.41 1.16 6.44
CA GLU A 61 -0.02 1.00 6.85
C GLU A 61 0.96 1.22 5.69
N SER A 62 0.61 0.82 4.46
CA SER A 62 1.47 1.01 3.28
C SER A 62 1.76 2.48 2.97
N VAL A 63 0.91 3.40 3.40
CA VAL A 63 1.09 4.85 3.22
C VAL A 63 1.56 5.57 4.48
N ALA A 64 1.78 4.89 5.58
CA ALA A 64 2.12 5.50 6.87
C ALA A 64 3.39 6.34 6.84
N ALA A 65 4.40 5.92 6.05
CA ALA A 65 5.62 6.70 5.84
C ALA A 65 5.41 8.00 5.05
N MET A 66 4.25 8.15 4.40
CA MET A 66 3.87 9.30 3.59
C MET A 66 2.86 10.21 4.31
N ALA A 67 2.93 10.30 5.64
CA ALA A 67 1.94 10.97 6.49
C ALA A 67 1.88 12.51 6.35
N THR A 68 2.82 13.13 5.61
CA THR A 68 2.80 14.56 5.29
C THR A 68 2.86 14.78 3.79
N PRO A 69 2.28 15.89 3.27
CA PRO A 69 2.38 16.23 1.84
C PRO A 69 3.81 16.26 1.32
N GLU A 70 4.77 16.69 2.15
CA GLU A 70 6.19 16.74 1.81
C GLU A 70 6.79 15.33 1.69
N SER A 71 6.49 14.41 2.62
CA SER A 71 6.95 13.02 2.54
C SER A 71 6.32 12.29 1.36
N PHE A 72 5.06 12.57 1.05
CA PHE A 72 4.38 12.06 -0.14
C PHE A 72 5.02 12.57 -1.44
N ALA A 73 5.31 13.88 -1.53
CA ALA A 73 5.99 14.47 -2.68
C ALA A 73 7.40 13.85 -2.89
N ASN A 74 8.14 13.62 -1.81
CA ASN A 74 9.43 12.93 -1.87
C ASN A 74 9.28 11.49 -2.40
N HIS A 75 8.26 10.76 -1.95
CA HIS A 75 7.97 9.42 -2.46
C HIS A 75 7.68 9.44 -3.96
N LEU A 76 6.85 10.36 -4.45
CA LEU A 76 6.58 10.53 -5.88
C LEU A 76 7.85 10.87 -6.68
N ALA A 77 8.72 11.74 -6.14
CA ALA A 77 9.97 12.09 -6.80
C ALA A 77 10.89 10.86 -6.96
N PHE A 78 10.96 9.98 -5.93
CA PHE A 78 11.68 8.72 -6.03
C PHE A 78 11.06 7.79 -7.08
N LEU A 79 9.74 7.62 -7.07
CA LEU A 79 9.04 6.81 -8.06
C LEU A 79 9.31 7.29 -9.50
N CYS A 80 9.31 8.62 -9.74
CA CYS A 80 9.63 9.18 -11.04
C CYS A 80 11.08 8.87 -11.47
N MET A 81 12.03 8.84 -10.52
CA MET A 81 13.40 8.42 -10.79
C MET A 81 13.48 6.92 -11.12
N ASP A 82 12.78 6.10 -10.37
CA ASP A 82 12.75 4.65 -10.55
C ASP A 82 12.23 4.28 -11.96
N LEU A 83 11.20 4.98 -12.44
CA LEU A 83 10.66 4.75 -13.79
C LEU A 83 11.66 5.04 -14.92
N GLY A 84 12.67 5.88 -14.67
CA GLY A 84 13.72 6.25 -15.64
C GLY A 84 14.99 5.39 -15.59
N ASP A 85 15.12 4.52 -14.57
CA ASP A 85 16.32 3.71 -14.33
C ASP A 85 15.95 2.22 -14.39
N PRO A 86 16.39 1.44 -15.41
CA PRO A 86 15.93 0.07 -15.59
C PRO A 86 16.08 -0.84 -14.38
N PRO A 87 17.21 -0.89 -13.65
CA PRO A 87 17.33 -1.70 -12.44
C PRO A 87 16.39 -1.29 -11.30
N LEU A 88 16.11 -0.01 -11.14
CA LEU A 88 15.14 0.50 -10.15
C LEU A 88 13.70 0.25 -10.59
N TYR A 89 13.43 0.42 -11.90
CA TYR A 89 12.12 0.11 -12.49
C TYR A 89 11.70 -1.33 -12.24
N GLU A 90 12.60 -2.30 -12.43
CA GLU A 90 12.31 -3.72 -12.18
C GLU A 90 11.89 -3.96 -10.73
N ARG A 91 12.54 -3.31 -9.77
CA ARG A 91 12.19 -3.39 -8.35
C ARG A 91 10.88 -2.71 -8.01
N ALA A 92 10.67 -1.51 -8.54
CA ALA A 92 9.40 -0.80 -8.36
C ALA A 92 8.22 -1.62 -8.92
N LEU A 93 8.42 -2.26 -10.09
CA LEU A 93 7.43 -3.16 -10.68
C LEU A 93 7.21 -4.42 -9.85
N ALA A 94 8.26 -5.01 -9.26
CA ALA A 94 8.14 -6.15 -8.37
C ALA A 94 7.33 -5.79 -7.11
N ILE A 95 7.65 -4.68 -6.46
CA ILE A 95 6.90 -4.15 -5.31
C ILE A 95 5.42 -3.93 -5.67
N HIS A 96 5.15 -3.26 -6.79
CA HIS A 96 3.78 -3.03 -7.27
C HIS A 96 2.99 -4.33 -7.50
N ARG A 97 3.62 -5.33 -8.11
CA ARG A 97 3.01 -6.65 -8.35
C ARG A 97 2.77 -7.41 -7.05
N THR A 98 3.70 -7.35 -6.11
CA THR A 98 3.58 -7.96 -4.78
C THR A 98 2.43 -7.34 -4.01
N GLN A 99 2.33 -6.01 -3.95
CA GLN A 99 1.22 -5.31 -3.34
C GLN A 99 -0.13 -5.69 -3.97
N LYS A 100 -0.18 -5.77 -5.31
CA LYS A 100 -1.39 -6.19 -6.00
C LYS A 100 -1.84 -7.58 -5.59
N ARG A 101 -0.92 -8.57 -5.54
CA ARG A 101 -1.24 -9.93 -5.11
C ARG A 101 -1.78 -9.98 -3.68
N MET A 102 -1.17 -9.25 -2.74
CA MET A 102 -1.64 -9.19 -1.35
C MET A 102 -3.07 -8.66 -1.25
N ILE A 103 -3.41 -7.61 -2.01
CA ILE A 103 -4.77 -7.07 -2.09
C ILE A 103 -5.72 -8.10 -2.71
N GLU A 104 -5.30 -8.77 -3.78
CA GLU A 104 -6.09 -9.80 -4.48
C GLU A 104 -6.38 -11.00 -3.57
N ASP A 105 -5.39 -11.46 -2.81
CA ASP A 105 -5.54 -12.57 -1.85
C ASP A 105 -6.56 -12.22 -0.75
N LEU A 106 -6.48 -11.02 -0.17
CA LEU A 106 -7.43 -10.57 0.85
C LEU A 106 -8.85 -10.39 0.29
N LEU A 107 -9.00 -9.88 -0.93
CA LEU A 107 -10.30 -9.77 -1.59
C LEU A 107 -10.88 -11.14 -1.93
N THR A 108 -10.05 -12.08 -2.36
CA THR A 108 -10.46 -13.47 -2.62
C THR A 108 -10.95 -14.14 -1.34
N GLU A 109 -10.25 -13.90 -0.23
CA GLU A 109 -10.63 -14.39 1.09
C GLU A 109 -11.93 -13.74 1.58
N ALA A 110 -12.11 -12.43 1.40
CA ALA A 110 -13.34 -11.71 1.74
C ALA A 110 -14.56 -12.24 0.95
N ILE A 111 -14.37 -12.57 -0.35
CA ILE A 111 -15.42 -13.19 -1.17
C ILE A 111 -15.74 -14.60 -0.66
N SER A 112 -14.71 -15.40 -0.37
CA SER A 112 -14.88 -16.79 0.09
C SER A 112 -15.50 -16.85 1.49
N GLY A 113 -15.18 -15.87 2.36
CA GLY A 113 -15.72 -15.71 3.70
C GLY A 113 -17.10 -15.04 3.75
N GLY A 114 -17.65 -14.61 2.60
CA GLY A 114 -18.96 -13.95 2.53
C GLY A 114 -18.97 -12.49 2.99
N GLU A 115 -17.82 -11.88 3.24
CA GLU A 115 -17.71 -10.44 3.53
C GLU A 115 -17.99 -9.60 2.27
N LEU A 116 -17.67 -10.14 1.09
CA LEU A 116 -18.04 -9.59 -0.21
C LEU A 116 -18.96 -10.55 -0.96
N ARG A 117 -19.75 -10.01 -1.89
CA ARG A 117 -20.70 -10.79 -2.69
C ARG A 117 -19.98 -11.87 -3.50
N ALA A 118 -20.53 -13.07 -3.53
CA ALA A 118 -20.05 -14.18 -4.35
C ALA A 118 -20.05 -13.79 -5.86
N GLY A 119 -19.04 -14.26 -6.58
CA GLY A 119 -18.89 -14.00 -8.02
C GLY A 119 -18.22 -12.66 -8.35
N GLY A 120 -17.71 -11.92 -7.35
CA GLY A 120 -16.89 -10.74 -7.58
C GLY A 120 -15.54 -11.08 -8.24
N ASP A 121 -15.07 -10.21 -9.14
CA ASP A 121 -13.74 -10.31 -9.75
C ASP A 121 -12.70 -9.67 -8.82
N ALA A 122 -12.05 -10.48 -7.96
CA ALA A 122 -11.03 -10.04 -7.03
C ALA A 122 -9.84 -9.37 -7.75
N VAL A 123 -9.47 -9.85 -8.95
CA VAL A 123 -8.35 -9.29 -9.73
C VAL A 123 -8.66 -7.88 -10.23
N ALA A 124 -9.88 -7.68 -10.77
CA ALA A 124 -10.33 -6.36 -11.22
C ALA A 124 -10.45 -5.39 -10.03
N LEU A 125 -11.02 -5.87 -8.93
CA LEU A 125 -11.20 -5.07 -7.72
C LEU A 125 -9.85 -4.69 -7.09
N ALA A 126 -8.86 -5.58 -7.08
CA ALA A 126 -7.51 -5.29 -6.61
C ALA A 126 -6.84 -4.17 -7.42
N ARG A 127 -7.00 -4.18 -8.75
CA ARG A 127 -6.51 -3.08 -9.59
C ARG A 127 -7.18 -1.76 -9.27
N THR A 128 -8.49 -1.79 -9.02
CA THR A 128 -9.25 -0.60 -8.64
C THR A 128 -8.79 -0.08 -7.30
N VAL A 129 -8.63 -0.93 -6.29
CA VAL A 129 -8.12 -0.55 -4.96
C VAL A 129 -6.73 0.10 -5.07
N GLN A 130 -5.81 -0.50 -5.82
CA GLN A 130 -4.48 0.12 -6.02
C GLN A 130 -4.56 1.50 -6.67
N ALA A 131 -5.36 1.64 -7.73
CA ALA A 131 -5.51 2.92 -8.43
C ALA A 131 -6.14 3.99 -7.53
N VAL A 132 -7.13 3.60 -6.72
CA VAL A 132 -7.81 4.51 -5.78
C VAL A 132 -6.87 4.93 -4.66
N VAL A 133 -6.10 4.02 -4.06
CA VAL A 133 -5.11 4.36 -3.01
C VAL A 133 -4.06 5.34 -3.54
N ALA A 134 -3.52 5.10 -4.73
CA ALA A 134 -2.55 6.00 -5.36
C ALA A 134 -3.16 7.38 -5.67
N GLY A 135 -4.38 7.42 -6.24
CA GLY A 135 -5.11 8.65 -6.54
C GLY A 135 -5.49 9.44 -5.28
N ALA A 136 -5.95 8.74 -4.24
CA ALA A 136 -6.29 9.36 -2.96
C ALA A 136 -5.09 10.04 -2.30
N GLY A 137 -3.91 9.42 -2.36
CA GLY A 137 -2.67 10.02 -1.87
C GLY A 137 -2.30 11.30 -2.62
N LEU A 138 -2.39 11.28 -3.96
CA LEU A 138 -2.08 12.44 -4.79
C LEU A 138 -3.06 13.59 -4.55
N THR A 139 -4.37 13.32 -4.54
CA THR A 139 -5.40 14.35 -4.32
C THR A 139 -5.30 14.94 -2.92
N TRP A 140 -5.10 14.10 -1.90
CA TRP A 140 -4.86 14.57 -0.52
C TRP A 140 -3.63 15.48 -0.42
N ALA A 141 -2.52 15.13 -1.08
CA ALA A 141 -1.30 15.96 -1.06
C ALA A 141 -1.50 17.33 -1.74
N LEU A 142 -2.40 17.42 -2.73
CA LEU A 142 -2.78 18.67 -3.38
C LEU A 142 -3.75 19.50 -2.54
N GLU A 143 -4.78 18.86 -1.99
CA GLU A 143 -5.83 19.52 -1.18
C GLU A 143 -5.32 19.93 0.20
N ARG A 144 -4.40 19.14 0.79
CA ARG A 144 -3.80 19.33 2.13
C ARG A 144 -4.83 19.36 3.25
N GLU A 145 -5.93 18.63 3.10
CA GLU A 145 -7.02 18.57 4.06
C GLU A 145 -7.06 17.22 4.80
N GLY A 146 -7.13 17.27 6.11
CA GLY A 146 -7.24 16.08 6.96
C GLY A 146 -6.00 15.21 6.96
N ARG A 147 -6.18 13.93 7.35
CA ARG A 147 -5.11 12.93 7.41
C ARG A 147 -5.23 11.96 6.24
N LEU A 148 -4.10 11.57 5.65
CA LEU A 148 -4.05 10.61 4.55
C LEU A 148 -4.73 9.28 4.90
N GLU A 149 -4.47 8.75 6.09
CA GLU A 149 -5.10 7.51 6.57
C GLU A 149 -6.62 7.55 6.52
N ARG A 150 -7.21 8.67 6.94
CA ARG A 150 -8.66 8.87 6.90
C ARG A 150 -9.18 8.90 5.47
N ARG A 151 -8.47 9.60 4.59
CA ARG A 151 -8.81 9.67 3.16
C ARG A 151 -8.79 8.29 2.53
N ILE A 152 -7.73 7.50 2.77
CA ILE A 152 -7.63 6.13 2.26
C ILE A 152 -8.82 5.26 2.71
N ARG A 153 -9.19 5.32 4.00
CA ARG A 153 -10.35 4.56 4.50
C ARG A 153 -11.64 4.95 3.79
N GLN A 154 -11.89 6.24 3.64
CA GLN A 154 -13.09 6.75 2.96
C GLN A 154 -13.18 6.29 1.51
N GLU A 155 -12.09 6.34 0.76
CA GLU A 155 -12.05 5.90 -0.62
C GLU A 155 -12.19 4.37 -0.75
N LEU A 156 -11.59 3.61 0.16
CA LEU A 156 -11.78 2.16 0.21
C LEU A 156 -13.24 1.79 0.51
N ASP A 157 -13.85 2.44 1.49
CA ASP A 157 -15.26 2.23 1.84
C ASP A 157 -16.16 2.52 0.62
N ALA A 158 -15.89 3.60 -0.11
CA ALA A 158 -16.65 3.94 -1.32
C ALA A 158 -16.51 2.88 -2.42
N VAL A 159 -15.33 2.30 -2.59
CA VAL A 159 -15.07 1.23 -3.58
C VAL A 159 -15.68 -0.10 -3.16
N LEU A 160 -15.57 -0.46 -1.88
CA LEU A 160 -15.93 -1.80 -1.39
C LEU A 160 -17.41 -1.92 -1.00
N SER A 161 -18.06 -0.84 -0.52
CA SER A 161 -19.46 -0.89 -0.05
C SER A 161 -20.46 -1.43 -1.08
N PRO A 162 -20.36 -1.16 -2.40
CA PRO A 162 -21.27 -1.76 -3.38
C PRO A 162 -21.13 -3.29 -3.50
N HIS A 163 -20.00 -3.84 -3.02
CA HIS A 163 -19.70 -5.27 -3.09
C HIS A 163 -20.04 -6.01 -1.78
N ILE A 164 -20.35 -5.30 -0.70
CA ILE A 164 -20.77 -5.91 0.56
C ILE A 164 -22.19 -6.45 0.42
N PRO A 165 -22.46 -7.71 0.86
CA PRO A 165 -23.81 -8.26 0.85
C PRO A 165 -24.75 -7.37 1.68
N SER A 166 -25.89 -6.97 1.09
CA SER A 166 -26.97 -6.39 1.89
C SER A 166 -27.64 -7.51 2.67
N TRP A 167 -27.54 -7.48 4.01
CA TRP A 167 -28.33 -8.39 4.84
C TRP A 167 -29.82 -8.09 4.61
N PRO A 168 -30.67 -9.09 4.32
CA PRO A 168 -32.10 -8.84 4.24
C PRO A 168 -32.55 -8.30 5.59
N SER A 169 -33.09 -7.07 5.60
CA SER A 169 -33.75 -6.51 6.76
C SER A 169 -34.82 -7.49 7.19
N HIS A 170 -34.63 -8.12 8.34
CA HIS A 170 -35.66 -8.98 8.93
C HIS A 170 -36.87 -8.10 9.20
N ASN A 171 -37.88 -8.23 8.32
CA ASN A 171 -39.16 -7.54 8.53
C ASN A 171 -39.92 -8.32 9.59
N PRO A 172 -40.15 -7.78 10.81
CA PRO A 172 -40.85 -8.51 11.87
C PRO A 172 -42.39 -8.50 11.73
N GLU A 173 -42.89 -8.24 10.53
CA GLU A 173 -44.34 -8.21 10.27
C GLU A 173 -44.79 -9.43 9.41
N GLU A 174 -44.67 -10.63 9.93
CA GLU A 174 -45.49 -11.77 9.52
C GLU A 174 -45.58 -12.77 10.70
N SER A 175 -46.47 -12.46 11.63
CA SER A 175 -47.04 -13.45 12.56
C SER A 175 -48.47 -13.06 12.93
#